data_81aad99902a286ec15b8ae60b63c7261
#
_entry.id   81aad99902a286ec15b8ae60b63c7261
#
_cell.length_a   1.000
_cell.length_b   1.000
_cell.length_c   1.000
_cell.angle_alpha   90.00
_cell.angle_beta   90.00
_cell.angle_gamma   90.00
#
_symmetry.space_group_name_H-M   'P 1'
#
loop_
_entity.id
_entity.type
_entity.pdbx_description
1 polymer ?
#
loop_
_entity_poly.entity_id
_entity_poly.type
_entity_poly.pdbx_seq_one_letter_code
_entity_poly.pdbx_strand_id
1 'polypeptide(L)'
;MFGARTVLLEGGVRRGELFSDTAFFFDQGTRIELRGVRTNFFTEAGALEGTLTSREGTFNNRSQVMEARGDVVVQSQDGRRLTSPELRYFITENEIRSDSSFVLTRPGERLTGVGFRSDPNLRNVRIFRTTGASGVALTPPSSQAPPATAQPSSPA
;
A
#
# COMPACT_ATOMS: atom_id res chain seq x y z
N MET A 1 -12.29 -8.03 -22.34
CA MET A 1 -12.25 -9.25 -21.52
C MET A 1 -12.83 -8.99 -20.16
N PHE A 2 -13.63 -9.90 -19.67
CA PHE A 2 -14.26 -9.78 -18.36
C PHE A 2 -13.71 -10.84 -17.42
N GLY A 3 -13.48 -10.46 -16.16
CA GLY A 3 -13.02 -11.40 -15.15
C GLY A 3 -11.59 -11.89 -15.35
N ALA A 4 -10.65 -10.98 -15.54
CA ALA A 4 -9.24 -11.34 -15.75
C ALA A 4 -8.55 -11.70 -14.44
N ARG A 5 -7.62 -12.65 -14.52
CA ARG A 5 -6.79 -13.04 -13.39
C ARG A 5 -5.33 -13.18 -13.86
N THR A 6 -4.42 -12.61 -13.08
CA THR A 6 -2.99 -12.67 -13.39
C THR A 6 -2.23 -13.04 -12.11
N VAL A 7 -1.32 -13.99 -12.22
CA VAL A 7 -0.44 -14.37 -11.11
C VAL A 7 0.82 -13.52 -11.17
N LEU A 8 1.17 -12.89 -10.06
CA LEU A 8 2.34 -12.03 -9.96
C LEU A 8 3.47 -12.81 -9.31
N LEU A 9 4.58 -12.94 -10.03
CA LEU A 9 5.70 -13.75 -9.58
C LEU A 9 6.92 -12.88 -9.27
N GLU A 10 7.63 -13.25 -8.22
CA GLU A 10 8.91 -12.65 -7.89
C GLU A 10 9.89 -13.81 -7.73
N GLY A 11 10.90 -13.88 -8.61
CA GLY A 11 11.88 -14.97 -8.57
C GLY A 11 11.27 -16.35 -8.67
N GLY A 12 10.15 -16.50 -9.40
CA GLY A 12 9.46 -17.75 -9.55
C GLY A 12 8.50 -18.08 -8.41
N VAL A 13 8.45 -17.25 -7.38
CA VAL A 13 7.55 -17.44 -6.24
C VAL A 13 6.31 -16.57 -6.42
N ARG A 14 5.13 -17.15 -6.21
CA ARG A 14 3.88 -16.40 -6.31
C ARG A 14 3.76 -15.41 -5.15
N ARG A 15 3.83 -14.12 -5.47
CA ARG A 15 3.72 -13.07 -4.46
C ARG A 15 2.35 -12.40 -4.51
N GLY A 16 1.59 -12.59 -5.57
CA GLY A 16 0.28 -11.97 -5.65
C GLY A 16 -0.58 -12.57 -6.74
N GLU A 17 -1.86 -12.25 -6.64
CA GLU A 17 -2.85 -12.55 -7.68
C GLU A 17 -3.62 -11.28 -7.95
N LEU A 18 -3.72 -10.91 -9.22
CA LEU A 18 -4.44 -9.73 -9.65
C LEU A 18 -5.72 -10.14 -10.34
N PHE A 19 -6.84 -9.64 -9.84
CA PHE A 19 -8.15 -9.86 -10.44
C PHE A 19 -8.71 -8.54 -10.90
N SER A 20 -9.45 -8.53 -12.00
CA SER A 20 -10.19 -7.36 -12.45
C SER A 20 -11.50 -7.79 -13.07
N ASP A 21 -12.51 -6.90 -12.99
CA ASP A 21 -13.79 -7.14 -13.65
C ASP A 21 -13.64 -7.05 -15.15
N THR A 22 -12.81 -6.12 -15.64
CA THR A 22 -12.57 -5.90 -17.07
C THR A 22 -11.12 -5.55 -17.28
N ALA A 23 -10.56 -6.05 -18.37
CA ALA A 23 -9.19 -5.75 -18.76
C ALA A 23 -9.15 -5.37 -20.24
N PHE A 24 -8.41 -4.30 -20.55
CA PHE A 24 -8.17 -3.84 -21.92
C PHE A 24 -6.68 -3.90 -22.19
N PHE A 25 -6.30 -4.52 -23.29
CA PHE A 25 -4.89 -4.75 -23.62
C PHE A 25 -4.42 -3.75 -24.66
N PHE A 26 -3.30 -3.11 -24.41
CA PHE A 26 -2.69 -2.13 -25.30
C PHE A 26 -1.21 -2.47 -25.48
N ASP A 27 -0.62 -1.90 -26.53
CA ASP A 27 0.81 -2.02 -26.81
C ASP A 27 1.25 -3.50 -26.83
N GLN A 28 0.47 -4.31 -27.56
CA GLN A 28 0.72 -5.74 -27.73
C GLN A 28 0.78 -6.51 -26.40
N GLY A 29 -0.02 -6.06 -25.43
CA GLY A 29 -0.09 -6.72 -24.12
C GLY A 29 0.90 -6.23 -23.10
N THR A 30 1.72 -5.23 -23.43
CA THR A 30 2.65 -4.65 -22.46
C THR A 30 1.90 -3.82 -21.42
N ARG A 31 0.87 -3.09 -21.82
CA ARG A 31 0.07 -2.27 -20.92
C ARG A 31 -1.35 -2.84 -20.87
N ILE A 32 -1.82 -3.06 -19.67
CA ILE A 32 -3.16 -3.59 -19.44
C ILE A 32 -3.90 -2.60 -18.54
N GLU A 33 -5.03 -2.08 -19.06
CA GLU A 33 -5.89 -1.18 -18.29
C GLU A 33 -6.96 -2.02 -17.61
N LEU A 34 -7.17 -1.81 -16.33
CA LEU A 34 -8.02 -2.65 -15.50
C LEU A 34 -9.15 -1.85 -14.88
N ARG A 35 -10.29 -2.49 -14.74
CA ARG A 35 -11.43 -1.93 -14.04
C ARG A 35 -11.88 -2.91 -12.97
N GLY A 36 -12.16 -2.38 -11.76
CA GLY A 36 -12.54 -3.22 -10.65
C GLY A 36 -11.39 -4.11 -10.23
N VAL A 37 -10.37 -3.52 -9.60
CA VAL A 37 -9.11 -4.22 -9.29
C VAL A 37 -9.15 -4.81 -7.90
N ARG A 38 -8.70 -6.05 -7.78
CA ARG A 38 -8.41 -6.69 -6.51
C ARG A 38 -7.10 -7.45 -6.64
N THR A 39 -6.17 -7.20 -5.72
CA THR A 39 -4.89 -7.89 -5.68
C THR A 39 -4.76 -8.56 -4.32
N ASN A 40 -4.44 -9.84 -4.32
CA ASN A 40 -4.11 -10.57 -3.10
C ASN A 40 -2.60 -10.70 -3.03
N PHE A 41 -2.03 -10.44 -1.86
CA PHE A 41 -0.59 -10.57 -1.63
C PHE A 41 -0.33 -11.80 -0.78
N PHE A 42 0.72 -12.55 -1.11
CA PHE A 42 1.06 -13.78 -0.40
C PHE A 42 2.48 -13.72 0.15
N THR A 43 2.70 -14.42 1.25
CA THR A 43 4.04 -14.66 1.77
C THR A 43 4.75 -15.67 0.88
N GLU A 44 6.05 -15.84 1.06
CA GLU A 44 6.80 -16.85 0.32
C GLU A 44 6.27 -18.26 0.58
N ALA A 45 5.69 -18.49 1.76
CA ALA A 45 5.10 -19.78 2.10
C ALA A 45 3.69 -19.96 1.51
N GLY A 46 3.16 -18.94 0.83
CA GLY A 46 1.87 -19.04 0.17
C GLY A 46 0.68 -18.62 1.01
N ALA A 47 0.90 -18.06 2.20
CA ALA A 47 -0.18 -17.59 3.06
C ALA A 47 -0.62 -16.19 2.62
N LEU A 48 -1.92 -15.91 2.70
CA LEU A 48 -2.46 -14.60 2.38
C LEU A 48 -1.95 -13.57 3.38
N GLU A 49 -1.34 -12.51 2.87
CA GLU A 49 -0.71 -11.48 3.67
C GLU A 49 -1.51 -10.20 3.70
N GLY A 50 -2.22 -9.91 2.64
CA GLY A 50 -3.03 -8.72 2.54
C GLY A 50 -3.74 -8.62 1.19
N THR A 51 -4.57 -7.58 1.05
CA THR A 51 -5.31 -7.33 -0.19
C THR A 51 -5.23 -5.85 -0.55
N LEU A 52 -5.33 -5.58 -1.84
CA LEU A 52 -5.43 -4.23 -2.36
C LEU A 52 -6.64 -4.19 -3.28
N THR A 53 -7.50 -3.18 -3.12
CA THR A 53 -8.62 -2.96 -4.03
C THR A 53 -8.58 -1.54 -4.56
N SER A 54 -9.06 -1.35 -5.78
CA SER A 54 -9.18 -0.02 -6.39
C SER A 54 -10.24 -0.08 -7.48
N ARG A 55 -10.69 1.10 -7.91
CA ARG A 55 -11.66 1.16 -8.99
C ARG A 55 -11.02 0.90 -10.35
N GLU A 56 -9.80 1.38 -10.53
CA GLU A 56 -9.07 1.25 -11.79
C GLU A 56 -7.62 0.91 -11.54
N GLY A 57 -6.97 0.39 -12.53
CA GLY A 57 -5.54 0.13 -12.44
C GLY A 57 -4.92 0.00 -13.82
N THR A 58 -3.61 0.10 -13.86
CA THR A 58 -2.82 -0.14 -15.05
C THR A 58 -1.69 -1.08 -14.66
N PHE A 59 -1.57 -2.18 -15.37
CA PHE A 59 -0.47 -3.11 -15.16
C PHE A 59 0.49 -3.03 -16.34
N ASN A 60 1.76 -2.77 -16.05
CA ASN A 60 2.80 -2.79 -17.07
C ASN A 60 3.54 -4.11 -16.95
N ASN A 61 3.35 -4.96 -17.96
CA ASN A 61 3.90 -6.31 -17.95
C ASN A 61 5.43 -6.31 -18.12
N ARG A 62 5.99 -5.26 -18.70
CA ARG A 62 7.44 -5.18 -18.91
C ARG A 62 8.17 -4.69 -17.66
N SER A 63 7.68 -3.61 -17.05
CA SER A 63 8.31 -3.06 -15.85
C SER A 63 7.90 -3.77 -14.57
N GLN A 64 6.86 -4.60 -14.62
CA GLN A 64 6.30 -5.29 -13.47
C GLN A 64 5.85 -4.29 -12.40
N VAL A 65 5.14 -3.25 -12.83
CA VAL A 65 4.56 -2.24 -11.95
C VAL A 65 3.06 -2.19 -12.19
N MET A 66 2.28 -2.22 -11.12
CA MET A 66 0.83 -2.05 -11.19
C MET A 66 0.47 -0.73 -10.51
N GLU A 67 -0.26 0.12 -11.25
CA GLU A 67 -0.77 1.37 -10.70
C GLU A 67 -2.23 1.18 -10.33
N ALA A 68 -2.58 1.57 -9.12
CA ALA A 68 -3.96 1.49 -8.64
C ALA A 68 -4.50 2.89 -8.45
N ARG A 69 -5.70 3.16 -8.90
CA ARG A 69 -6.33 4.48 -8.85
C ARG A 69 -7.80 4.35 -8.47
N GLY A 70 -8.27 5.31 -7.69
CA GLY A 70 -9.66 5.41 -7.31
C GLY A 70 -9.99 4.57 -6.09
N ASP A 71 -10.16 5.21 -4.95
CA ASP A 71 -10.51 4.56 -3.68
C ASP A 71 -9.63 3.34 -3.40
N VAL A 72 -8.32 3.55 -3.45
CA VAL A 72 -7.39 2.45 -3.21
C VAL A 72 -7.39 2.10 -1.74
N VAL A 73 -7.58 0.83 -1.43
CA VAL A 73 -7.56 0.30 -0.07
C VAL A 73 -6.59 -0.86 -0.01
N VAL A 74 -5.61 -0.79 0.89
CA VAL A 74 -4.73 -1.91 1.20
C VAL A 74 -5.07 -2.36 2.61
N GLN A 75 -5.29 -3.64 2.77
CA GLN A 75 -5.66 -4.19 4.07
C GLN A 75 -4.84 -5.43 4.36
N SER A 76 -4.15 -5.44 5.49
CA SER A 76 -3.36 -6.59 5.90
C SER A 76 -4.23 -7.58 6.68
N GLN A 77 -3.75 -8.81 6.76
CA GLN A 77 -4.47 -9.86 7.49
C GLN A 77 -4.54 -9.59 8.99
N ASP A 78 -3.62 -8.81 9.54
CA ASP A 78 -3.61 -8.51 10.97
C ASP A 78 -4.31 -7.19 11.32
N GLY A 79 -5.10 -6.65 10.41
CA GLY A 79 -5.98 -5.52 10.73
C GLY A 79 -5.43 -4.14 10.44
N ARG A 80 -4.31 -4.03 9.74
CA ARG A 80 -3.81 -2.73 9.29
C ARG A 80 -4.49 -2.36 7.98
N ARG A 81 -4.79 -1.08 7.81
CA ARG A 81 -5.51 -0.61 6.63
C ARG A 81 -4.94 0.72 6.17
N LEU A 82 -4.71 0.84 4.87
CA LEU A 82 -4.23 2.08 4.28
C LEU A 82 -5.14 2.45 3.12
N THR A 83 -5.58 3.70 3.06
CA THR A 83 -6.37 4.22 1.96
C THR A 83 -5.64 5.38 1.30
N SER A 84 -5.77 5.49 -0.02
CA SER A 84 -5.13 6.55 -0.80
C SER A 84 -5.88 6.70 -2.11
N PRO A 85 -5.84 7.89 -2.76
CA PRO A 85 -6.43 8.02 -4.08
C PRO A 85 -5.69 7.24 -5.16
N GLU A 86 -4.39 7.00 -4.95
CA GLU A 86 -3.59 6.22 -5.89
C GLU A 86 -2.36 5.64 -5.22
N LEU A 87 -1.87 4.54 -5.74
CA LEU A 87 -0.57 4.00 -5.35
C LEU A 87 -0.03 3.09 -6.44
N ARG A 88 1.24 2.75 -6.34
CA ARG A 88 1.91 1.84 -7.26
C ARG A 88 2.46 0.66 -6.49
N TYR A 89 2.27 -0.52 -7.07
CA TYR A 89 2.83 -1.75 -6.53
C TYR A 89 3.97 -2.19 -7.44
N PHE A 90 5.18 -2.19 -6.88
CA PHE A 90 6.39 -2.62 -7.57
C PHE A 90 6.60 -4.10 -7.25
N ILE A 91 6.19 -4.96 -8.18
CA ILE A 91 6.14 -6.40 -7.94
C ILE A 91 7.51 -6.99 -7.64
N THR A 92 8.52 -6.60 -8.41
CA THR A 92 9.87 -7.13 -8.23
C THR A 92 10.44 -6.80 -6.86
N GLU A 93 10.20 -5.59 -6.37
CA GLU A 93 10.65 -5.16 -5.05
C GLU A 93 9.69 -5.57 -3.94
N ASN A 94 8.50 -6.06 -4.29
CA ASN A 94 7.43 -6.37 -3.35
C ASN A 94 7.15 -5.18 -2.44
N GLU A 95 6.96 -4.03 -3.05
CA GLU A 95 6.80 -2.76 -2.33
C GLU A 95 5.68 -1.93 -2.93
N ILE A 96 4.88 -1.30 -2.07
CA ILE A 96 3.90 -0.32 -2.49
C ILE A 96 4.43 1.08 -2.18
N ARG A 97 4.16 2.03 -3.09
CA ARG A 97 4.62 3.41 -2.98
C ARG A 97 3.54 4.37 -3.45
N SER A 98 3.51 5.54 -2.86
CA SER A 98 2.65 6.63 -3.33
C SER A 98 3.26 7.97 -2.96
N ASP A 99 3.00 8.97 -3.80
CA ASP A 99 3.35 10.35 -3.49
C ASP A 99 2.10 11.12 -3.06
N SER A 100 0.96 10.46 -3.02
CA SER A 100 -0.33 11.07 -2.70
C SER A 100 -0.63 11.01 -1.21
N SER A 101 -1.71 11.67 -0.82
CA SER A 101 -2.19 11.61 0.55
C SER A 101 -2.65 10.19 0.88
N PHE A 102 -2.58 9.84 2.16
CA PHE A 102 -3.03 8.53 2.62
C PHE A 102 -3.53 8.60 4.06
N VAL A 103 -4.32 7.59 4.43
CA VAL A 103 -4.72 7.36 5.81
C VAL A 103 -4.31 5.94 6.15
N LEU A 104 -3.49 5.78 7.19
CA LEU A 104 -3.08 4.48 7.69
C LEU A 104 -3.76 4.25 9.03
N THR A 105 -4.49 3.17 9.16
CA THR A 105 -5.16 2.78 10.38
C THR A 105 -4.56 1.48 10.89
N ARG A 106 -4.19 1.45 12.15
CA ARG A 106 -3.72 0.26 12.86
C ARG A 106 -4.53 0.15 14.15
N PRO A 107 -4.53 -1.01 14.81
CA PRO A 107 -5.28 -1.13 16.05
C PRO A 107 -4.88 -0.02 17.04
N GLY A 108 -5.87 0.81 17.42
CA GLY A 108 -5.66 1.90 18.36
C GLY A 108 -4.98 3.15 17.81
N GLU A 109 -4.74 3.21 16.50
CA GLU A 109 -3.95 4.30 15.94
C GLU A 109 -4.43 4.67 14.54
N ARG A 110 -4.36 5.98 14.22
CA ARG A 110 -4.68 6.46 12.88
C ARG A 110 -3.66 7.54 12.51
N LEU A 111 -3.02 7.36 11.35
CA LEU A 111 -2.04 8.30 10.84
C LEU A 111 -2.46 8.81 9.48
N THR A 112 -2.24 10.09 9.22
CA THR A 112 -2.46 10.67 7.91
C THR A 112 -1.16 11.31 7.43
N GLY A 113 -0.95 11.31 6.13
CA GLY A 113 0.27 11.86 5.58
C GLY A 113 0.22 11.99 4.07
N VAL A 114 1.35 12.39 3.51
CA VAL A 114 1.55 12.50 2.06
C VAL A 114 2.84 11.78 1.72
N GLY A 115 2.72 10.80 0.85
CA GLY A 115 3.86 10.02 0.41
C GLY A 115 4.26 8.92 1.38
N PHE A 116 4.39 7.70 0.87
CA PHE A 116 4.81 6.57 1.68
C PHE A 116 5.43 5.47 0.83
N ARG A 117 6.14 4.58 1.51
CA ARG A 117 6.61 3.31 0.98
C ARG A 117 6.31 2.24 2.02
N SER A 118 5.92 1.07 1.59
CA SER A 118 5.62 -0.01 2.52
C SER A 118 5.71 -1.36 1.83
N ASP A 119 5.93 -2.40 2.61
CA ASP A 119 5.63 -3.75 2.14
C ASP A 119 4.10 -3.93 2.09
N PRO A 120 3.60 -4.90 1.32
CA PRO A 120 2.16 -5.05 1.15
C PRO A 120 1.40 -5.42 2.42
N ASN A 121 2.08 -5.89 3.46
CA ASN A 121 1.43 -6.22 4.72
C ASN A 121 1.39 -5.04 5.70
N LEU A 122 1.87 -3.88 5.28
CA LEU A 122 1.85 -2.65 6.07
C LEU A 122 2.58 -2.74 7.42
N ARG A 123 3.59 -3.60 7.49
CA ARG A 123 4.39 -3.72 8.71
C ARG A 123 5.54 -2.73 8.76
N ASN A 124 6.18 -2.49 7.61
CA ASN A 124 7.30 -1.58 7.52
C ASN A 124 6.91 -0.39 6.65
N VAL A 125 6.22 0.57 7.25
CA VAL A 125 5.73 1.75 6.53
C VAL A 125 6.69 2.90 6.76
N ARG A 126 7.17 3.48 5.66
CA ARG A 126 7.98 4.69 5.71
C ARG A 126 7.14 5.85 5.20
N ILE A 127 6.94 6.85 6.03
CA ILE A 127 6.11 8.00 5.71
C ILE A 127 7.03 9.18 5.42
N PHE A 128 6.79 9.86 4.30
CA PHE A 128 7.63 10.99 3.92
C PHE A 128 7.18 12.27 4.61
N ARG A 129 5.88 12.46 4.80
CA ARG A 129 5.37 13.64 5.50
C ARG A 129 4.11 13.29 6.25
N THR A 130 4.17 13.34 7.56
CA THR A 130 3.02 13.10 8.43
C THR A 130 2.21 14.38 8.56
N THR A 131 0.89 14.31 8.37
CA THR A 131 0.00 15.46 8.50
C THR A 131 -0.91 15.35 9.71
N GLY A 132 -1.06 14.17 10.29
CA GLY A 132 -1.88 14.00 11.48
C GLY A 132 -1.70 12.62 12.08
N ALA A 133 -1.96 12.53 13.38
CA ALA A 133 -1.91 11.26 14.08
C ALA A 133 -2.87 11.32 15.25
N SER A 134 -3.55 10.19 15.50
CA SER A 134 -4.40 10.05 16.66
C SER A 134 -4.34 8.59 17.13
N GLY A 135 -4.65 8.39 18.40
CA GLY A 135 -4.61 7.06 18.97
C GLY A 135 -3.94 7.07 20.31
N VAL A 136 -3.89 5.91 20.92
CA VAL A 136 -3.43 5.81 22.28
C VAL A 136 -1.94 5.88 22.40
N ALA A 137 -1.25 5.36 21.49
CA ALA A 137 0.13 5.09 21.71
C ALA A 137 1.06 6.05 21.08
N LEU A 138 0.69 7.18 21.02
CA LEU A 138 1.48 8.04 20.27
C LEU A 138 2.80 8.34 20.80
N THR A 139 3.34 7.66 21.02
CA THR A 139 4.50 8.07 21.34
C THR A 139 5.52 7.82 20.54
N PRO A 140 5.40 8.08 20.15
CA PRO A 140 6.03 8.20 19.39
C PRO A 140 6.94 8.30 19.04
N PRO A 141 6.96 8.11 18.83
CA PRO A 141 7.70 8.20 18.29
C PRO A 141 8.56 8.95 18.19
N SER A 142 8.49 9.11 18.42
CA SER A 142 9.12 9.74 18.10
C SER A 142 9.52 10.58 18.03
N SER A 143 9.22 10.77 18.15
CA SER A 143 9.54 11.60 17.85
C SER A 143 9.71 12.55 18.29
N GLN A 144 9.40 12.62 18.74
CA GLN A 144 9.50 13.52 18.91
C GLN A 144 9.87 14.21 19.70
N ALA A 145 9.68 14.30 20.17
CA ALA A 145 9.88 15.02 20.72
C ALA A 145 10.22 15.66 21.33
N PRO A 146 10.21 15.85 21.53
CA PRO A 146 10.51 16.53 22.00
C PRO A 146 10.75 16.97 22.74
N PRO A 147 10.63 17.03 22.84
CA PRO A 147 10.74 17.52 23.48
C PRO A 147 10.85 17.99 24.27
N ALA A 148 10.60 17.91 24.38
CA ALA A 148 10.62 18.42 24.94
C ALA A 148 10.70 18.90 25.65
N THR A 149 10.59 18.83 25.70
CA THR A 149 10.61 19.28 26.20
C THR A 149 10.73 19.68 26.97
N ALA A 150 10.64 19.62 27.07
CA ALA A 150 10.70 19.98 27.55
C ALA A 150 10.78 20.41 28.32
N GLN A 151 10.76 20.31 28.45
CA GLN A 151 10.81 20.68 28.96
C GLN A 151 11.01 21.32 29.62
N PRO A 152 10.95 21.47 29.69
CA PRO A 152 11.16 22.07 30.22
C PRO A 152 11.29 22.44 31.09
N SER A 153 11.14 22.47 31.28
CA SER A 153 11.28 22.75 31.84
C SER A 153 11.56 23.06 32.68
N SER A 154 11.66 23.23 32.88
CA SER A 154 11.98 23.54 33.52
C SER A 154 12.23 24.04 34.36
N PRO A 155 12.34 24.38 34.42
CA PRO A 155 12.62 24.88 35.12
C PRO A 155 12.81 25.20 35.99
N ALA A 156 12.93 25.38 35.95
CA ALA A 156 13.09 25.72 36.45
C ALA A 156 13.27 25.76 36.77
#